data_ad82db108b6ef0e6fc8dba6ce29d013e
#
_entry.id   ad82db108b6ef0e6fc8dba6ce29d013e
#
_cell.length_a   1.000
_cell.length_b   1.000
_cell.length_c   1.000
_cell.angle_alpha   90.00
_cell.angle_beta   90.00
_cell.angle_gamma   90.00
#
_symmetry.space_group_name_H-M   'P 1'
#
loop_
_entity.id
_entity.type
_entity.pdbx_description
1 polymer ?
#
loop_
_entity_poly.entity_id
_entity_poly.type
_entity_poly.pdbx_seq_one_letter_code
_entity_poly.pdbx_strand_id
1 'polypeptide(L)'
;MIIKQATIQDIPGVLALLKANHVDNVTDKSQGFVTTNMTEQQMTALIEQENGVTLAKDGDRVVAFALAASWGFWSEWPFFAYLIQELPNFSFEGKQLTTENSYQYGPVCVSQEYRSSGIFEKVFFASLASMCDRYPIMVTFINQINPRSYAAHTRSVGMTEVGRFDYNNNHYYLMACSTKLLKK
;
A
#
# COMPACT_ATOMS: atom_id res chain seq x y z
N MET A 1 -11.69 4.15 -18.17
CA MET A 1 -10.88 3.91 -16.96
C MET A 1 -10.66 5.22 -16.23
N ILE A 2 -11.03 5.30 -14.95
CA ILE A 2 -10.90 6.50 -14.13
C ILE A 2 -10.01 6.18 -12.93
N ILE A 3 -9.00 7.03 -12.68
CA ILE A 3 -8.17 6.98 -11.46
C ILE A 3 -8.64 8.14 -10.57
N LYS A 4 -9.02 7.84 -9.32
CA LYS A 4 -9.57 8.86 -8.41
C LYS A 4 -9.37 8.50 -6.94
N GLN A 5 -9.55 9.48 -6.06
CA GLN A 5 -9.72 9.23 -4.63
C GLN A 5 -11.12 8.66 -4.40
N ALA A 6 -11.21 7.67 -3.52
CA ALA A 6 -12.47 6.99 -3.24
C ALA A 6 -13.45 7.89 -2.48
N THR A 7 -14.73 7.64 -2.71
CA THR A 7 -15.83 8.15 -1.89
C THR A 7 -16.45 7.00 -1.11
N ILE A 8 -17.36 7.31 -0.20
CA ILE A 8 -18.07 6.30 0.62
C ILE A 8 -18.79 5.26 -0.26
N GLN A 9 -19.31 5.67 -1.41
CA GLN A 9 -19.99 4.78 -2.35
C GLN A 9 -19.07 3.71 -2.95
N ASP A 10 -17.76 3.93 -2.94
CA ASP A 10 -16.79 2.98 -3.47
C ASP A 10 -16.41 1.87 -2.47
N ILE A 11 -16.79 1.99 -1.19
CA ILE A 11 -16.39 1.06 -0.14
C ILE A 11 -16.73 -0.40 -0.47
N PRO A 12 -17.95 -0.75 -0.91
CA PRO A 12 -18.26 -2.14 -1.22
C PRO A 12 -17.33 -2.75 -2.26
N GLY A 13 -17.00 -1.98 -3.32
CA GLY A 13 -16.10 -2.43 -4.38
C GLY A 13 -14.66 -2.61 -3.89
N VAL A 14 -14.17 -1.69 -3.05
CA VAL A 14 -12.82 -1.78 -2.48
C VAL A 14 -12.71 -2.99 -1.57
N LEU A 15 -13.69 -3.19 -0.67
CA LEU A 15 -13.70 -4.33 0.25
C LEU A 15 -13.82 -5.67 -0.49
N ALA A 16 -14.59 -5.73 -1.56
CA ALA A 16 -14.71 -6.95 -2.38
C ALA A 16 -13.36 -7.30 -3.03
N LEU A 17 -12.66 -6.32 -3.57
CA LEU A 17 -11.35 -6.55 -4.19
C LEU A 17 -10.29 -6.91 -3.14
N LEU A 18 -10.31 -6.28 -1.98
CA LEU A 18 -9.43 -6.62 -0.86
C LEU A 18 -9.64 -8.09 -0.44
N LYS A 19 -10.88 -8.51 -0.26
CA LYS A 19 -11.22 -9.89 0.11
C LYS A 19 -10.75 -10.89 -0.95
N ALA A 20 -10.93 -10.59 -2.23
CA ALA A 20 -10.51 -11.48 -3.31
C ALA A 20 -8.99 -11.68 -3.36
N ASN A 21 -8.21 -10.71 -2.88
CA ASN A 21 -6.75 -10.76 -2.85
C ASN A 21 -6.17 -11.16 -1.49
N HIS A 22 -7.02 -11.43 -0.49
CA HIS A 22 -6.57 -11.85 0.83
C HIS A 22 -5.93 -13.24 0.76
N VAL A 23 -4.88 -13.45 1.56
CA VAL A 23 -4.10 -14.71 1.59
C VAL A 23 -4.97 -15.96 1.74
N ASP A 24 -6.08 -15.87 2.47
CA ASP A 24 -7.02 -16.98 2.70
C ASP A 24 -7.84 -17.33 1.44
N ASN A 25 -7.92 -16.44 0.47
CA ASN A 25 -8.73 -16.59 -0.74
C ASN A 25 -7.89 -16.74 -2.02
N VAL A 26 -6.57 -16.61 -1.93
CA VAL A 26 -5.66 -16.71 -3.08
C VAL A 26 -5.12 -18.12 -3.17
N THR A 27 -5.28 -18.76 -4.33
CA THR A 27 -4.82 -20.14 -4.55
C THR A 27 -3.33 -20.19 -4.86
N ASP A 28 -2.82 -19.25 -5.67
CA ASP A 28 -1.40 -19.14 -6.02
C ASP A 28 -0.79 -17.91 -5.36
N LYS A 29 -0.13 -18.10 -4.23
CA LYS A 29 0.46 -17.00 -3.46
C LYS A 29 1.65 -16.33 -4.16
N SER A 30 2.26 -17.02 -5.15
CA SER A 30 3.37 -16.44 -5.94
C SER A 30 2.91 -15.27 -6.81
N GLN A 31 1.62 -15.16 -7.10
CA GLN A 31 1.02 -14.07 -7.87
C GLN A 31 0.69 -12.82 -7.03
N GLY A 32 0.99 -12.87 -5.74
CA GLY A 32 0.73 -11.78 -4.82
C GLY A 32 -0.52 -12.00 -3.96
N PHE A 33 -0.50 -11.46 -2.77
CA PHE A 33 -1.59 -11.56 -1.81
C PHE A 33 -1.47 -10.44 -0.78
N VAL A 34 -2.56 -10.21 -0.04
CA VAL A 34 -2.59 -9.29 1.09
C VAL A 34 -2.99 -10.05 2.35
N THR A 35 -2.56 -9.57 3.51
CA THR A 35 -2.89 -10.16 4.82
C THR A 35 -3.73 -9.22 5.69
N THR A 36 -3.90 -7.98 5.28
CA THR A 36 -4.66 -6.97 6.02
C THR A 36 -6.15 -7.17 5.82
N ASN A 37 -6.89 -7.24 6.92
CA ASN A 37 -8.35 -7.19 6.91
C ASN A 37 -8.81 -5.82 7.36
N MET A 38 -9.88 -5.32 6.74
CA MET A 38 -10.48 -4.04 7.11
C MET A 38 -12.00 -4.15 7.16
N THR A 39 -12.57 -3.53 8.18
CA THR A 39 -14.03 -3.37 8.29
C THR A 39 -14.50 -2.19 7.45
N GLU A 40 -15.80 -2.14 7.17
CA GLU A 40 -16.42 -0.98 6.52
C GLU A 40 -16.17 0.31 7.32
N GLN A 41 -16.25 0.24 8.65
CA GLN A 41 -16.00 1.37 9.53
C GLN A 41 -14.54 1.87 9.41
N GLN A 42 -13.58 0.97 9.38
CA GLN A 42 -12.16 1.31 9.19
C GLN A 42 -11.92 1.93 7.81
N MET A 43 -12.55 1.39 6.78
CA MET A 43 -12.44 1.94 5.42
C MET A 43 -13.06 3.34 5.34
N THR A 44 -14.20 3.56 6.00
CA THR A 44 -14.84 4.86 6.10
C THR A 44 -13.90 5.88 6.74
N ALA A 45 -13.29 5.52 7.87
CA ALA A 45 -12.32 6.39 8.55
C ALA A 45 -11.11 6.70 7.67
N LEU A 46 -10.62 5.71 6.92
CA LEU A 46 -9.50 5.91 6.01
C LEU A 46 -9.83 6.93 4.92
N ILE A 47 -11.04 6.88 4.38
CA ILE A 47 -11.49 7.85 3.37
C ILE A 47 -11.69 9.24 3.98
N GLU A 48 -12.42 9.32 5.09
CA GLU A 48 -12.83 10.60 5.68
C GLU A 48 -11.71 11.34 6.41
N GLN A 49 -10.88 10.60 7.13
CA GLN A 49 -9.84 11.19 7.98
C GLN A 49 -8.50 11.33 7.27
N GLU A 50 -8.17 10.40 6.40
CA GLU A 50 -6.85 10.32 5.77
C GLU A 50 -6.87 10.65 4.27
N ASN A 51 -8.03 10.62 3.62
CA ASN A 51 -8.14 10.67 2.15
C ASN A 51 -7.23 9.62 1.51
N GLY A 52 -7.19 8.43 2.12
CA GLY A 52 -6.13 7.45 1.92
C GLY A 52 -6.48 6.31 0.97
N VAL A 53 -7.56 6.38 0.19
CA VAL A 53 -7.92 5.34 -0.76
C VAL A 53 -7.89 5.92 -2.16
N THR A 54 -6.91 5.47 -2.95
CA THR A 54 -6.81 5.80 -4.38
C THR A 54 -7.20 4.56 -5.17
N LEU A 55 -8.07 4.71 -6.16
CA LEU A 55 -8.58 3.56 -6.90
C LEU A 55 -8.69 3.83 -8.41
N ALA A 56 -8.81 2.73 -9.15
CA ALA A 56 -9.14 2.71 -10.56
C ALA A 56 -10.48 2.04 -10.75
N LYS A 57 -11.35 2.66 -11.54
CA LYS A 57 -12.65 2.10 -11.93
C LYS A 57 -12.73 1.90 -13.43
N ASP A 58 -13.29 0.78 -13.83
CA ASP A 58 -13.73 0.50 -15.18
C ASP A 58 -15.27 0.46 -15.16
N GLY A 59 -15.91 1.52 -15.64
CA GLY A 59 -17.33 1.73 -15.40
C GLY A 59 -17.59 1.88 -13.89
N ASP A 60 -18.48 1.05 -13.36
CA ASP A 60 -18.81 1.04 -11.94
C ASP A 60 -17.95 0.08 -11.11
N ARG A 61 -17.07 -0.69 -11.76
CA ARG A 61 -16.28 -1.72 -11.10
C ARG A 61 -14.95 -1.15 -10.63
N VAL A 62 -14.62 -1.37 -9.35
CA VAL A 62 -13.29 -1.10 -8.80
C VAL A 62 -12.36 -2.23 -9.25
N VAL A 63 -11.32 -1.87 -10.00
CA VAL A 63 -10.37 -2.85 -10.58
C VAL A 63 -8.99 -2.79 -9.97
N ALA A 64 -8.68 -1.73 -9.25
CA ALA A 64 -7.43 -1.60 -8.49
C ALA A 64 -7.60 -0.56 -7.40
N PHE A 65 -6.82 -0.68 -6.34
CA PHE A 65 -6.71 0.38 -5.32
C PHE A 65 -5.37 0.30 -4.60
N ALA A 66 -5.01 1.41 -3.98
CA ALA A 66 -3.92 1.51 -3.01
C ALA A 66 -4.42 2.24 -1.79
N LEU A 67 -4.08 1.73 -0.61
CA LEU A 67 -4.37 2.38 0.67
C LEU A 67 -3.12 3.10 1.15
N ALA A 68 -3.32 4.25 1.81
CA ALA A 68 -2.23 5.02 2.40
C ALA A 68 -2.77 5.83 3.57
N ALA A 69 -2.02 5.87 4.65
CA ALA A 69 -2.43 6.62 5.84
C ALA A 69 -1.24 6.89 6.74
N SER A 70 -1.42 7.81 7.68
CA SER A 70 -0.47 8.03 8.77
C SER A 70 -0.23 6.75 9.55
N TRP A 71 0.94 6.64 10.15
CA TRP A 71 1.24 5.52 11.05
C TRP A 71 0.25 5.44 12.22
N GLY A 72 -0.24 6.58 12.70
CA GLY A 72 -1.25 6.62 13.75
C GLY A 72 -2.53 5.90 13.38
N PHE A 73 -2.98 6.04 12.13
CA PHE A 73 -4.14 5.29 11.63
C PHE A 73 -3.90 3.78 11.69
N TRP A 74 -2.72 3.34 11.25
CA TRP A 74 -2.39 1.92 11.18
C TRP A 74 -2.06 1.29 12.54
N SER A 75 -1.85 2.08 13.58
CA SER A 75 -1.34 1.61 14.88
C SER A 75 -2.25 0.62 15.60
N GLU A 76 -3.53 0.56 15.25
CA GLU A 76 -4.47 -0.40 15.85
C GLU A 76 -4.24 -1.86 15.37
N TRP A 77 -3.57 -2.05 14.22
CA TRP A 77 -3.18 -3.39 13.76
C TRP A 77 -1.87 -3.80 14.44
N PRO A 78 -1.80 -4.98 15.10
CA PRO A 78 -0.58 -5.40 15.80
C PRO A 78 0.68 -5.41 14.94
N PHE A 79 0.56 -5.82 13.68
CA PHE A 79 1.68 -5.80 12.73
C PHE A 79 2.24 -4.39 12.56
N PHE A 80 1.37 -3.43 12.34
CA PHE A 80 1.78 -2.03 12.13
C PHE A 80 2.29 -1.39 13.43
N ALA A 81 1.70 -1.74 14.58
CA ALA A 81 2.23 -1.29 15.87
C ALA A 81 3.67 -1.76 16.08
N TYR A 82 3.97 -3.01 15.70
CA TYR A 82 5.33 -3.55 15.73
C TYR A 82 6.24 -2.78 14.75
N LEU A 83 5.80 -2.56 13.51
CA LEU A 83 6.61 -1.88 12.51
C LEU A 83 6.93 -0.43 12.91
N ILE A 84 5.99 0.25 13.54
CA ILE A 84 6.23 1.60 14.08
C ILE A 84 7.42 1.59 15.06
N GLN A 85 7.52 0.59 15.92
CA GLN A 85 8.63 0.46 16.85
C GLN A 85 9.96 0.18 16.14
N GLU A 86 9.91 -0.47 14.98
CA GLU A 86 11.09 -0.81 14.19
C GLU A 86 11.58 0.32 13.29
N LEU A 87 10.75 1.31 12.99
CA LEU A 87 11.08 2.41 12.06
C LEU A 87 12.42 3.08 12.36
N PRO A 88 12.76 3.42 13.63
CA PRO A 88 14.01 4.10 13.93
C PRO A 88 15.28 3.30 13.59
N ASN A 89 15.15 1.98 13.36
CA ASN A 89 16.27 1.14 12.96
C ASN A 89 16.61 1.26 11.48
N PHE A 90 15.81 1.99 10.71
CA PHE A 90 15.96 2.14 9.27
C PHE A 90 16.13 3.60 8.88
N SER A 91 16.81 3.81 7.76
CA SER A 91 17.04 5.15 7.21
C SER A 91 16.76 5.16 5.72
N PHE A 92 16.34 6.32 5.21
CA PHE A 92 16.17 6.56 3.79
C PHE A 92 16.84 7.88 3.43
N GLU A 93 17.76 7.82 2.46
CA GLU A 93 18.55 9.00 2.02
C GLU A 93 19.22 9.74 3.19
N GLY A 94 19.78 8.99 4.15
CA GLY A 94 20.48 9.53 5.29
C GLY A 94 19.58 10.02 6.44
N LYS A 95 18.26 9.85 6.31
CA LYS A 95 17.31 10.26 7.35
C LYS A 95 16.73 9.04 8.06
N GLN A 96 16.80 9.01 9.38
CA GLN A 96 16.14 8.00 10.19
C GLN A 96 14.62 8.07 9.95
N LEU A 97 13.98 6.92 9.74
CA LEU A 97 12.53 6.88 9.56
C LEU A 97 11.80 7.16 10.88
N THR A 98 10.79 8.00 10.81
CA THR A 98 9.93 8.37 11.93
C THR A 98 8.46 8.38 11.50
N THR A 99 7.56 8.43 12.47
CA THR A 99 6.12 8.58 12.19
C THR A 99 5.78 9.97 11.65
N GLU A 100 6.64 10.96 11.85
CA GLU A 100 6.41 12.33 11.37
C GLU A 100 6.90 12.52 9.93
N ASN A 101 7.96 11.83 9.52
CA ASN A 101 8.55 12.02 8.18
C ASN A 101 8.08 10.99 7.17
N SER A 102 7.27 10.02 7.58
CA SER A 102 6.85 8.92 6.70
C SER A 102 5.43 8.47 7.00
N TYR A 103 4.88 7.73 6.05
CA TYR A 103 3.56 7.11 6.18
C TYR A 103 3.59 5.71 5.58
N GLN A 104 2.58 4.92 5.90
CA GLN A 104 2.44 3.55 5.39
C GLN A 104 1.53 3.55 4.16
N TYR A 105 2.07 3.08 3.05
CA TYR A 105 1.37 2.73 1.83
C TYR A 105 1.14 1.23 1.78
N GLY A 106 -0.03 0.82 1.33
CA GLY A 106 -0.44 -0.57 1.19
C GLY A 106 -1.53 -0.96 2.21
N PRO A 107 -2.28 -2.04 1.94
CA PRO A 107 -2.15 -2.90 0.77
C PRO A 107 -2.53 -2.22 -0.55
N VAL A 108 -1.99 -2.77 -1.63
CA VAL A 108 -2.34 -2.43 -3.00
C VAL A 108 -2.89 -3.69 -3.67
N CYS A 109 -4.01 -3.57 -4.36
CA CYS A 109 -4.64 -4.68 -5.05
C CYS A 109 -4.93 -4.30 -6.50
N VAL A 110 -4.70 -5.23 -7.41
CA VAL A 110 -5.06 -5.12 -8.82
C VAL A 110 -5.83 -6.37 -9.20
N SER A 111 -7.02 -6.19 -9.76
CA SER A 111 -7.83 -7.30 -10.27
C SER A 111 -7.03 -8.07 -11.32
N GLN A 112 -7.15 -9.40 -11.30
CA GLN A 112 -6.29 -10.28 -12.10
C GLN A 112 -6.28 -9.93 -13.59
N GLU A 113 -7.42 -9.59 -14.17
CA GLU A 113 -7.53 -9.26 -15.59
C GLU A 113 -6.85 -7.94 -15.98
N TYR A 114 -6.53 -7.11 -15.00
CA TYR A 114 -5.87 -5.81 -15.22
C TYR A 114 -4.39 -5.81 -14.86
N ARG A 115 -3.86 -6.95 -14.40
CA ARG A 115 -2.42 -7.07 -14.10
C ARG A 115 -1.63 -6.92 -15.39
N SER A 116 -0.45 -6.31 -15.29
CA SER A 116 0.44 -6.00 -16.43
C SER A 116 -0.17 -5.05 -17.47
N SER A 117 -1.20 -4.28 -17.08
CA SER A 117 -1.87 -3.30 -17.96
C SER A 117 -1.37 -1.86 -17.74
N GLY A 118 -0.48 -1.63 -16.77
CA GLY A 118 -0.04 -0.28 -16.38
C GLY A 118 -0.91 0.37 -15.31
N ILE A 119 -1.96 -0.31 -14.86
CA ILE A 119 -2.89 0.22 -13.84
C ILE A 119 -2.21 0.35 -12.48
N PHE A 120 -1.34 -0.60 -12.13
CA PHE A 120 -0.62 -0.54 -10.86
C PHE A 120 0.17 0.77 -10.75
N GLU A 121 0.94 1.10 -11.77
CA GLU A 121 1.77 2.31 -11.79
C GLU A 121 0.91 3.58 -11.68
N LYS A 122 -0.22 3.62 -12.36
CA LYS A 122 -1.13 4.78 -12.32
C LYS A 122 -1.72 4.98 -10.92
N VAL A 123 -2.17 3.91 -10.29
CA VAL A 123 -2.73 3.96 -8.93
C VAL A 123 -1.63 4.30 -7.91
N PHE A 124 -0.44 3.70 -8.06
CA PHE A 124 0.69 3.99 -7.20
C PHE A 124 1.04 5.49 -7.21
N PHE A 125 1.25 6.06 -8.40
CA PHE A 125 1.66 7.47 -8.49
C PHE A 125 0.53 8.44 -8.09
N ALA A 126 -0.72 8.10 -8.32
CA ALA A 126 -1.84 8.89 -7.84
C ALA A 126 -1.93 8.85 -6.31
N SER A 127 -1.72 7.70 -5.70
CA SER A 127 -1.64 7.55 -4.24
C SER A 127 -0.48 8.36 -3.66
N LEU A 128 0.70 8.26 -4.28
CA LEU A 128 1.88 9.01 -3.87
C LEU A 128 1.61 10.53 -3.88
N ALA A 129 1.02 11.01 -4.97
CA ALA A 129 0.68 12.43 -5.12
C ALA A 129 -0.30 12.91 -4.06
N SER A 130 -1.23 12.07 -3.62
CA SER A 130 -2.22 12.45 -2.60
C SER A 130 -1.61 12.72 -1.23
N MET A 131 -0.39 12.21 -0.98
CA MET A 131 0.28 12.31 0.32
C MET A 131 1.49 13.25 0.32
N CYS A 132 1.91 13.77 -0.85
CA CYS A 132 3.17 14.49 -0.97
C CYS A 132 3.23 15.80 -0.16
N ASP A 133 2.08 16.44 0.10
CA ASP A 133 2.03 17.65 0.92
C ASP A 133 2.07 17.36 2.43
N ARG A 134 1.83 16.10 2.82
CA ARG A 134 1.80 15.70 4.23
C ARG A 134 3.11 15.08 4.69
N TYR A 135 3.74 14.27 3.84
CA TYR A 135 4.93 13.50 4.21
C TYR A 135 5.96 13.49 3.09
N PRO A 136 7.26 13.58 3.43
CA PRO A 136 8.33 13.46 2.43
C PRO A 136 8.64 12.04 2.01
N ILE A 137 8.28 11.01 2.80
CA ILE A 137 8.69 9.63 2.57
C ILE A 137 7.48 8.69 2.62
N MET A 138 7.33 7.88 1.56
CA MET A 138 6.41 6.75 1.53
C MET A 138 7.16 5.49 1.98
N VAL A 139 6.54 4.70 2.86
CA VAL A 139 7.09 3.43 3.32
C VAL A 139 6.08 2.31 3.08
N THR A 140 6.57 1.15 2.71
CA THR A 140 5.78 -0.08 2.66
C THR A 140 6.64 -1.28 3.04
N PHE A 141 6.00 -2.41 3.20
CA PHE A 141 6.67 -3.69 3.45
C PHE A 141 6.22 -4.70 2.41
N ILE A 142 7.08 -5.67 2.13
CA ILE A 142 6.77 -6.75 1.19
C ILE A 142 7.26 -8.06 1.79
N ASN A 143 6.36 -9.04 1.91
CA ASN A 143 6.73 -10.38 2.35
C ASN A 143 7.69 -10.99 1.32
N GLN A 144 8.80 -11.56 1.78
CA GLN A 144 9.84 -12.13 0.90
C GLN A 144 9.33 -13.30 0.04
N ILE A 145 8.20 -13.91 0.41
CA ILE A 145 7.56 -14.93 -0.43
C ILE A 145 6.68 -14.34 -1.54
N ASN A 146 6.70 -13.01 -1.72
CA ASN A 146 5.91 -12.31 -2.73
C ASN A 146 6.81 -11.59 -3.75
N PRO A 147 7.51 -12.34 -4.63
CA PRO A 147 8.47 -11.76 -5.58
C PRO A 147 7.81 -10.85 -6.62
N ARG A 148 6.56 -11.08 -6.97
CA ARG A 148 5.83 -10.23 -7.91
C ARG A 148 5.65 -8.82 -7.36
N SER A 149 5.24 -8.71 -6.10
CA SER A 149 5.11 -7.40 -5.44
C SER A 149 6.46 -6.69 -5.31
N TYR A 150 7.51 -7.43 -4.95
CA TYR A 150 8.86 -6.86 -4.88
C TYR A 150 9.30 -6.30 -6.24
N ALA A 151 9.12 -7.06 -7.31
CA ALA A 151 9.47 -6.62 -8.67
C ALA A 151 8.66 -5.40 -9.10
N ALA A 152 7.36 -5.38 -8.81
CA ALA A 152 6.50 -4.26 -9.15
C ALA A 152 6.94 -2.97 -8.42
N HIS A 153 7.25 -3.07 -7.14
CA HIS A 153 7.63 -1.89 -6.36
C HIS A 153 9.06 -1.42 -6.64
N THR A 154 9.99 -2.30 -6.99
CA THR A 154 11.37 -1.90 -7.33
C THR A 154 11.51 -1.50 -8.79
N ARG A 155 11.08 -2.35 -9.72
CA ARG A 155 11.31 -2.15 -11.16
C ARG A 155 10.31 -1.22 -11.82
N SER A 156 9.03 -1.34 -11.44
CA SER A 156 7.98 -0.58 -12.13
C SER A 156 7.82 0.83 -11.59
N VAL A 157 8.03 1.05 -10.29
CA VAL A 157 7.79 2.38 -9.67
C VAL A 157 9.00 2.94 -8.93
N GLY A 158 10.08 2.18 -8.80
CA GLY A 158 11.36 2.72 -8.34
C GLY A 158 11.50 2.91 -6.84
N MET A 159 10.82 2.11 -6.02
CA MET A 159 11.07 2.11 -4.57
C MET A 159 12.42 1.46 -4.27
N THR A 160 13.01 1.85 -3.14
CA THR A 160 14.30 1.35 -2.65
C THR A 160 14.09 0.44 -1.46
N GLU A 161 14.74 -0.73 -1.45
CA GLU A 161 14.83 -1.56 -0.25
C GLU A 161 15.74 -0.86 0.76
N VAL A 162 15.21 -0.54 1.95
CA VAL A 162 15.97 0.15 3.00
C VAL A 162 16.34 -0.76 4.16
N GLY A 163 15.80 -1.98 4.18
CA GLY A 163 16.14 -2.95 5.20
C GLY A 163 15.22 -4.15 5.17
N ARG A 164 15.37 -4.99 6.16
CA ARG A 164 14.60 -6.22 6.34
C ARG A 164 14.22 -6.37 7.79
N PHE A 165 13.10 -7.00 8.05
CA PHE A 165 12.65 -7.31 9.39
C PHE A 165 11.83 -8.59 9.40
N ASP A 166 11.67 -9.16 10.58
CA ASP A 166 10.89 -10.38 10.78
C ASP A 166 9.70 -10.08 11.69
N TYR A 167 8.60 -10.75 11.41
CA TYR A 167 7.42 -10.68 12.26
C TYR A 167 6.63 -11.99 12.12
N ASN A 168 6.29 -12.61 13.24
CA ASN A 168 5.42 -13.79 13.30
C ASN A 168 5.86 -14.90 12.30
N ASN A 169 7.17 -15.23 12.33
CA ASN A 169 7.82 -16.24 11.47
C ASN A 169 7.80 -15.91 9.97
N ASN A 170 7.51 -14.67 9.61
CA ASN A 170 7.63 -14.19 8.24
C ASN A 170 8.80 -13.21 8.11
N HIS A 171 9.36 -13.16 6.90
CA HIS A 171 10.48 -12.28 6.57
C HIS A 171 10.01 -11.22 5.58
N TYR A 172 10.36 -9.96 5.85
CA TYR A 172 9.88 -8.84 5.06
C TYR A 172 11.02 -7.96 4.58
N TYR A 173 10.84 -7.38 3.38
CA TYR A 173 11.59 -6.22 2.93
C TYR A 173 10.88 -4.96 3.42
N LEU A 174 11.63 -3.96 3.88
CA LEU A 174 11.11 -2.61 4.09
C LEU A 174 11.53 -1.75 2.92
N MET A 175 10.55 -1.09 2.31
CA MET A 175 10.71 -0.30 1.09
C MET A 175 10.38 1.16 1.36
N ALA A 176 11.10 2.06 0.72
CA ALA A 176 10.81 3.49 0.82
C ALA A 176 11.04 4.22 -0.50
N CYS A 177 10.37 5.34 -0.67
CA CYS A 177 10.67 6.28 -1.73
C CYS A 177 10.30 7.70 -1.30
N SER A 178 10.87 8.69 -2.00
CA SER A 178 10.48 10.08 -1.83
C SER A 178 9.08 10.29 -2.41
N THR A 179 8.24 11.07 -1.71
CA THR A 179 6.92 11.45 -2.25
C THR A 179 7.03 12.42 -3.43
N LYS A 180 8.23 12.90 -3.73
CA LYS A 180 8.54 13.69 -4.92
C LYS A 180 9.01 12.83 -6.09
N LEU A 181 8.96 11.50 -5.96
CA LEU A 181 9.32 10.58 -7.03
C LEU A 181 8.39 10.83 -8.22
N LEU A 182 8.99 11.10 -9.39
CA LEU A 182 8.23 11.38 -10.60
C LEU A 182 7.98 10.09 -11.37
N LYS A 183 6.79 10.01 -11.95
CA LYS A 183 6.47 8.97 -12.93
C LYS A 183 7.40 9.13 -14.13
N LYS A 184 8.12 8.06 -14.46
CA LYS A 184 8.97 7.99 -15.66
C LYS A 184 8.15 7.59 -16.89
#